data_f14f516041ab54f1f7791f60b2289cab
#
_entry.id   f14f516041ab54f1f7791f60b2289cab
#
_cell.length_a   1.000
_cell.length_b   1.000
_cell.length_c   1.000
_cell.angle_alpha   90.00
_cell.angle_beta   90.00
_cell.angle_gamma   90.00
#
_symmetry.space_group_name_H-M   'P 1'
#
loop_
_entity.id
_entity.type
_entity.pdbx_description
1 polymer ?
#
loop_
_entity_poly.entity_id
_entity_poly.type
_entity_poly.pdbx_seq_one_letter_code
_entity_poly.pdbx_strand_id
1 'polypeptide(L)'
;EIRECLELMAGTARADDLMEVTLALSAEMLVVAGVATNVAAATEMLQKKLASGEALQKFHEMVAAQGGNAAQLPTAMHTRPIPAPRAGHVHAIECDQIGYAVIALGGGRKQASDTIHFGVGFEHPKRIGDRIEKGEPLMMMHYNDAGHAAEAERMVQAAYDIRPESVAAKPQLITERIA
;
A
#
# COMPACT_ATOMS: atom_id res chain seq x y z
N GLU A 1 1.93 -5.72 1.52
CA GLU A 1 0.45 -5.62 1.39
C GLU A 1 -0.28 -6.48 2.43
N ILE A 2 -0.19 -7.85 2.39
CA ILE A 2 -0.94 -8.70 3.34
C ILE A 2 -0.59 -8.42 4.80
N ARG A 3 0.68 -8.17 5.14
CA ARG A 3 1.10 -7.78 6.49
C ARG A 3 0.44 -6.47 6.92
N GLU A 4 0.45 -5.46 6.06
CA GLU A 4 -0.21 -4.18 6.30
C GLU A 4 -1.72 -4.36 6.55
N CYS A 5 -2.40 -5.18 5.73
CA CYS A 5 -3.81 -5.51 5.95
C CYS A 5 -4.07 -6.16 7.32
N LEU A 6 -3.22 -7.11 7.74
CA LEU A 6 -3.33 -7.76 9.04
C LEU A 6 -3.13 -6.75 10.18
N GLU A 7 -2.11 -5.91 10.09
CA GLU A 7 -1.79 -4.89 11.10
C GLU A 7 -2.88 -3.81 11.21
N LEU A 8 -3.45 -3.38 10.06
CA LEU A 8 -4.58 -2.44 10.05
C LEU A 8 -5.83 -3.05 10.67
N MET A 9 -6.19 -4.29 10.31
CA MET A 9 -7.34 -4.98 10.90
C MET A 9 -7.14 -5.32 12.37
N ALA A 10 -5.89 -5.51 12.82
CA ALA A 10 -5.54 -5.70 14.24
C ALA A 10 -5.48 -4.37 15.03
N GLY A 11 -5.53 -3.21 14.35
CA GLY A 11 -5.38 -1.90 14.99
C GLY A 11 -3.97 -1.58 15.48
N THR A 12 -2.95 -2.32 15.01
CA THR A 12 -1.54 -2.15 15.41
C THR A 12 -0.76 -1.22 14.46
N ALA A 13 -1.30 -0.92 13.29
CA ALA A 13 -0.77 0.06 12.35
C ALA A 13 -1.84 1.08 11.94
N ARG A 14 -1.39 2.18 11.29
CA ARG A 14 -2.26 3.22 10.73
C ARG A 14 -1.83 3.53 9.31
N ALA A 15 -2.81 3.59 8.40
CA ALA A 15 -2.69 4.08 7.04
C ALA A 15 -3.99 4.83 6.72
N ASP A 16 -4.07 6.10 7.16
CA ASP A 16 -5.32 6.87 7.15
C ASP A 16 -5.88 7.03 5.73
N ASP A 17 -5.01 7.21 4.73
CA ASP A 17 -5.36 7.29 3.30
C ASP A 17 -5.95 5.98 2.75
N LEU A 18 -5.33 4.85 3.05
CA LEU A 18 -5.84 3.53 2.66
C LEU A 18 -7.18 3.24 3.35
N MET A 19 -7.30 3.58 4.63
CA MET A 19 -8.53 3.36 5.40
C MET A 19 -9.67 4.25 4.91
N GLU A 20 -9.41 5.52 4.53
CA GLU A 20 -10.41 6.43 3.96
C GLU A 20 -11.04 5.82 2.70
N VAL A 21 -10.21 5.39 1.75
CA VAL A 21 -10.69 4.78 0.49
C VAL A 21 -11.38 3.45 0.75
N THR A 22 -10.81 2.60 1.60
CA THR A 22 -11.37 1.28 1.92
C THR A 22 -12.76 1.40 2.57
N LEU A 23 -12.91 2.28 3.55
CA LEU A 23 -14.20 2.48 4.22
C LEU A 23 -15.24 3.09 3.27
N ALA A 24 -14.86 4.06 2.43
CA ALA A 24 -15.77 4.65 1.48
C ALA A 24 -16.30 3.63 0.47
N LEU A 25 -15.41 2.86 -0.16
CA LEU A 25 -15.81 1.82 -1.12
C LEU A 25 -16.63 0.71 -0.46
N SER A 26 -16.23 0.24 0.72
CA SER A 26 -16.95 -0.80 1.45
C SER A 26 -18.33 -0.32 1.90
N ALA A 27 -18.48 0.95 2.30
CA ALA A 27 -19.76 1.51 2.68
C ALA A 27 -20.72 1.56 1.48
N GLU A 28 -20.25 1.97 0.30
CA GLU A 28 -21.07 1.92 -0.93
C GLU A 28 -21.49 0.48 -1.26
N MET A 29 -20.60 -0.49 -1.13
CA MET A 29 -20.93 -1.91 -1.36
C MET A 29 -22.03 -2.38 -0.42
N LEU A 30 -22.03 -2.00 0.86
CA LEU A 30 -23.06 -2.37 1.82
C LEU A 30 -24.41 -1.73 1.50
N VAL A 31 -24.41 -0.49 1.01
CA VAL A 31 -25.64 0.22 0.59
C VAL A 31 -26.22 -0.44 -0.66
N VAL A 32 -25.39 -0.70 -1.68
CA VAL A 32 -25.83 -1.36 -2.93
C VAL A 32 -26.35 -2.78 -2.66
N ALA A 33 -25.74 -3.49 -1.71
CA ALA A 33 -26.20 -4.83 -1.30
C ALA A 33 -27.47 -4.82 -0.42
N GLY A 34 -28.01 -3.64 -0.07
CA GLY A 34 -29.18 -3.51 0.81
C GLY A 34 -28.93 -3.90 2.28
N VAL A 35 -27.65 -4.02 2.68
CA VAL A 35 -27.26 -4.34 4.06
C VAL A 35 -27.34 -3.11 4.97
N ALA A 36 -27.08 -1.93 4.43
CA ALA A 36 -27.20 -0.66 5.13
C ALA A 36 -28.12 0.30 4.37
N THR A 37 -28.81 1.16 5.10
CA THR A 37 -29.79 2.11 4.52
C THR A 37 -29.12 3.33 3.86
N ASN A 38 -27.90 3.67 4.27
CA ASN A 38 -27.12 4.79 3.74
C ASN A 38 -25.64 4.63 4.11
N VAL A 39 -24.78 5.45 3.49
CA VAL A 39 -23.31 5.41 3.66
C VAL A 39 -22.91 5.64 5.12
N ALA A 40 -23.56 6.54 5.85
CA ALA A 40 -23.19 6.81 7.24
C ALA A 40 -23.41 5.59 8.14
N ALA A 41 -24.58 4.93 8.02
CA ALA A 41 -24.88 3.69 8.74
C ALA A 41 -23.92 2.56 8.35
N ALA A 42 -23.60 2.43 7.05
CA ALA A 42 -22.62 1.46 6.56
C ALA A 42 -21.22 1.69 7.16
N THR A 43 -20.76 2.93 7.16
CA THR A 43 -19.44 3.29 7.73
C THR A 43 -19.36 2.96 9.21
N GLU A 44 -20.42 3.27 9.99
CA GLU A 44 -20.48 2.91 11.41
C GLU A 44 -20.42 1.39 11.62
N MET A 45 -21.12 0.61 10.80
CA MET A 45 -21.08 -0.86 10.84
C MET A 45 -19.65 -1.38 10.58
N LEU A 46 -18.98 -0.85 9.55
CA LEU A 46 -17.60 -1.24 9.20
C LEU A 46 -16.62 -0.91 10.32
N GLN A 47 -16.69 0.30 10.88
CA GLN A 47 -15.85 0.70 12.00
C GLN A 47 -16.04 -0.19 13.24
N LYS A 48 -17.28 -0.58 13.55
CA LYS A 48 -17.58 -1.54 14.64
C LYS A 48 -16.95 -2.91 14.36
N LYS A 49 -17.02 -3.43 13.12
CA LYS A 49 -16.40 -4.70 12.74
C LYS A 49 -14.88 -4.70 12.81
N LEU A 50 -14.25 -3.57 12.48
CA LEU A 50 -12.80 -3.40 12.68
C LEU A 50 -12.46 -3.35 14.17
N ALA A 51 -13.14 -2.52 14.95
CA ALA A 51 -12.87 -2.34 16.37
C ALA A 51 -13.12 -3.61 17.22
N SER A 52 -14.07 -4.46 16.82
CA SER A 52 -14.36 -5.74 17.50
C SER A 52 -13.39 -6.86 17.14
N GLY A 53 -12.54 -6.69 16.11
CA GLY A 53 -11.66 -7.73 15.57
C GLY A 53 -12.36 -8.76 14.65
N GLU A 54 -13.67 -8.61 14.42
CA GLU A 54 -14.42 -9.51 13.55
C GLU A 54 -13.91 -9.47 12.09
N ALA A 55 -13.43 -8.33 11.62
CA ALA A 55 -12.83 -8.20 10.28
C ALA A 55 -11.55 -9.05 10.17
N LEU A 56 -10.67 -8.99 11.17
CA LEU A 56 -9.46 -9.80 11.22
C LEU A 56 -9.77 -11.30 11.31
N GLN A 57 -10.74 -11.67 12.16
CA GLN A 57 -11.19 -13.06 12.25
C GLN A 57 -11.70 -13.57 10.90
N LYS A 58 -12.53 -12.78 10.20
CA LYS A 58 -13.06 -13.16 8.88
C LYS A 58 -11.95 -13.30 7.84
N PHE A 59 -10.93 -12.48 7.89
CA PHE A 59 -9.77 -12.60 7.02
C PHE A 59 -9.03 -13.93 7.26
N HIS A 60 -8.80 -14.31 8.53
CA HIS A 60 -8.18 -15.60 8.87
C HIS A 60 -9.02 -16.81 8.41
N GLU A 61 -10.35 -16.75 8.57
CA GLU A 61 -11.26 -17.78 8.08
C GLU A 61 -11.17 -17.93 6.56
N MET A 62 -11.14 -16.80 5.83
CA MET A 62 -11.02 -16.79 4.37
C MET A 62 -9.69 -17.42 3.91
N VAL A 63 -8.57 -17.03 4.54
CA VAL A 63 -7.25 -17.57 4.23
C VAL A 63 -7.21 -19.08 4.49
N ALA A 64 -7.73 -19.54 5.63
CA ALA A 64 -7.79 -20.96 5.99
C ALA A 64 -8.66 -21.75 5.01
N ALA A 65 -9.82 -21.23 4.60
CA ALA A 65 -10.71 -21.86 3.63
C ALA A 65 -10.04 -22.05 2.25
N GLN A 66 -9.07 -21.22 1.92
CA GLN A 66 -8.25 -21.33 0.70
C GLN A 66 -6.98 -22.17 0.89
N GLY A 67 -6.81 -22.83 2.04
CA GLY A 67 -5.64 -23.65 2.37
C GLY A 67 -4.38 -22.85 2.71
N GLY A 68 -4.50 -21.55 2.95
CA GLY A 68 -3.40 -20.66 3.31
C GLY A 68 -3.14 -20.60 4.82
N ASN A 69 -2.05 -19.91 5.19
CA ASN A 69 -1.69 -19.62 6.58
C ASN A 69 -1.18 -18.18 6.71
N ALA A 70 -1.99 -17.28 7.23
CA ALA A 70 -1.65 -15.85 7.38
C ALA A 70 -0.49 -15.60 8.38
N ALA A 71 -0.15 -16.58 9.24
CA ALA A 71 0.99 -16.46 10.16
C ALA A 71 2.35 -16.77 9.47
N GLN A 72 2.35 -17.29 8.25
CA GLN A 72 3.55 -17.71 7.52
C GLN A 72 3.70 -16.93 6.22
N LEU A 73 3.75 -15.60 6.32
CA LEU A 73 3.98 -14.76 5.15
C LEU A 73 5.43 -14.88 4.66
N PRO A 74 5.64 -15.00 3.33
CA PRO A 74 6.98 -14.97 2.74
C PRO A 74 7.71 -13.67 3.08
N THR A 75 9.02 -13.76 3.28
CA THR A 75 9.90 -12.61 3.52
C THR A 75 11.03 -12.60 2.51
N ALA A 76 11.51 -11.42 2.14
CA ALA A 76 12.72 -11.26 1.35
C ALA A 76 13.97 -11.50 2.22
N MET A 77 15.08 -11.83 1.56
CA MET A 77 16.37 -12.08 2.23
C MET A 77 17.02 -10.78 2.72
N HIS A 78 16.75 -9.66 2.06
CA HIS A 78 17.39 -8.38 2.32
C HIS A 78 16.39 -7.25 2.37
N THR A 79 16.71 -6.22 3.16
CA THR A 79 15.95 -4.97 3.24
C THR A 79 16.90 -3.80 3.26
N ARG A 80 16.62 -2.74 2.49
CA ARG A 80 17.35 -1.48 2.53
C ARG A 80 16.46 -0.29 2.17
N PRO A 81 16.78 0.93 2.65
CA PRO A 81 16.11 2.14 2.20
C PRO A 81 16.47 2.47 0.73
N ILE A 82 15.52 3.09 0.03
CA ILE A 82 15.78 3.77 -1.25
C ILE A 82 16.01 5.25 -0.93
N PRO A 83 17.21 5.78 -1.13
CA PRO A 83 17.53 7.15 -0.76
C PRO A 83 16.92 8.17 -1.74
N ALA A 84 16.44 9.30 -1.22
CA ALA A 84 16.02 10.43 -2.04
C ALA A 84 17.21 11.05 -2.79
N PRO A 85 17.11 11.30 -4.10
CA PRO A 85 18.20 11.87 -4.90
C PRO A 85 18.48 13.34 -4.58
N ARG A 86 17.51 14.05 -4.01
CA ARG A 86 17.57 15.48 -3.66
C ARG A 86 16.68 15.80 -2.48
N ALA A 87 16.89 16.95 -1.84
CA ALA A 87 16.00 17.50 -0.83
C ALA A 87 14.83 18.27 -1.48
N GLY A 88 13.71 18.37 -0.77
CA GLY A 88 12.54 19.13 -1.22
C GLY A 88 11.24 18.59 -0.65
N HIS A 89 10.16 18.72 -1.42
CA HIS A 89 8.84 18.18 -1.12
C HIS A 89 8.40 17.26 -2.26
N VAL A 90 7.71 16.18 -1.93
CA VAL A 90 7.14 15.24 -2.92
C VAL A 90 5.92 15.91 -3.56
N HIS A 91 6.00 16.22 -4.85
CA HIS A 91 4.91 16.85 -5.63
C HIS A 91 4.04 15.85 -6.36
N ALA A 92 4.64 14.79 -6.90
CA ALA A 92 3.94 13.73 -7.60
C ALA A 92 4.68 12.40 -7.43
N ILE A 93 3.93 11.30 -7.61
CA ILE A 93 4.44 9.93 -7.62
C ILE A 93 3.79 9.23 -8.80
N GLU A 94 4.61 8.71 -9.72
CA GLU A 94 4.15 7.88 -10.83
C GLU A 94 3.94 6.45 -10.33
N CYS A 95 2.74 6.16 -9.79
CA CYS A 95 2.42 4.91 -9.10
C CYS A 95 2.52 3.67 -10.01
N ASP A 96 2.27 3.79 -11.30
CA ASP A 96 2.48 2.74 -12.30
C ASP A 96 3.96 2.33 -12.38
N GLN A 97 4.88 3.31 -12.33
CA GLN A 97 6.33 3.05 -12.32
C GLN A 97 6.76 2.32 -11.03
N ILE A 98 6.13 2.63 -9.89
CA ILE A 98 6.33 1.85 -8.65
C ILE A 98 5.85 0.41 -8.84
N GLY A 99 4.71 0.19 -9.50
CA GLY A 99 4.23 -1.13 -9.87
C GLY A 99 5.21 -1.91 -10.77
N TYR A 100 5.78 -1.26 -11.79
CA TYR A 100 6.81 -1.86 -12.62
C TYR A 100 8.11 -2.15 -11.85
N ALA A 101 8.49 -1.31 -10.89
CA ALA A 101 9.63 -1.57 -10.01
C ALA A 101 9.42 -2.82 -9.15
N VAL A 102 8.20 -3.12 -8.67
CA VAL A 102 7.87 -4.39 -8.00
C VAL A 102 8.09 -5.58 -8.95
N ILE A 103 7.68 -5.46 -10.22
CA ILE A 103 7.92 -6.51 -11.23
C ILE A 103 9.43 -6.69 -11.47
N ALA A 104 10.20 -5.60 -11.52
CA ALA A 104 11.65 -5.65 -11.67
C ALA A 104 12.34 -6.38 -10.49
N LEU A 105 11.82 -6.22 -9.26
CA LEU A 105 12.25 -6.98 -8.08
C LEU A 105 11.94 -8.48 -8.14
N GLY A 106 11.10 -8.93 -9.08
CA GLY A 106 10.60 -10.30 -9.16
C GLY A 106 9.30 -10.52 -8.37
N GLY A 107 8.63 -9.46 -7.91
CA GLY A 107 7.31 -9.51 -7.25
C GLY A 107 6.12 -9.63 -8.21
N GLY A 108 6.39 -9.64 -9.53
CA GLY A 108 5.40 -9.82 -10.58
C GLY A 108 5.98 -10.58 -11.76
N ARG A 109 5.15 -10.85 -12.77
CA ARG A 109 5.54 -11.59 -13.98
C ARG A 109 5.76 -10.64 -15.14
N LYS A 110 6.89 -10.78 -15.84
CA LYS A 110 7.13 -10.23 -17.19
C LYS A 110 6.63 -11.21 -18.27
N GLN A 111 6.70 -12.53 -17.97
CA GLN A 111 6.24 -13.63 -18.83
C GLN A 111 5.47 -14.65 -17.97
N ALA A 112 4.59 -15.42 -18.60
CA ALA A 112 3.75 -16.41 -17.89
C ALA A 112 4.56 -17.47 -17.12
N SER A 113 5.79 -17.77 -17.57
CA SER A 113 6.70 -18.74 -16.94
C SER A 113 7.44 -18.20 -15.73
N ASP A 114 7.41 -16.90 -15.44
CA ASP A 114 8.19 -16.30 -14.37
C ASP A 114 7.67 -16.72 -13.00
N THR A 115 8.61 -17.01 -12.09
CA THR A 115 8.31 -17.27 -10.68
C THR A 115 8.15 -15.95 -9.94
N ILE A 116 7.08 -15.82 -9.16
CA ILE A 116 6.82 -14.65 -8.32
C ILE A 116 7.45 -14.87 -6.93
N HIS A 117 8.23 -13.91 -6.49
CA HIS A 117 8.79 -13.85 -5.13
C HIS A 117 7.88 -12.99 -4.25
N PHE A 118 6.95 -13.59 -3.54
CA PHE A 118 5.92 -12.89 -2.74
C PHE A 118 6.47 -12.09 -1.54
N GLY A 119 7.73 -12.28 -1.17
CA GLY A 119 8.37 -11.55 -0.08
C GLY A 119 9.01 -10.23 -0.50
N VAL A 120 9.15 -9.95 -1.82
CA VAL A 120 9.76 -8.70 -2.29
C VAL A 120 8.73 -7.59 -2.46
N GLY A 121 9.16 -6.33 -2.39
CA GLY A 121 8.29 -5.18 -2.57
C GLY A 121 8.78 -3.94 -1.82
N PHE A 122 7.86 -3.03 -1.54
CA PHE A 122 8.15 -1.75 -0.89
C PHE A 122 7.24 -1.52 0.31
N GLU A 123 7.77 -0.84 1.35
CA GLU A 123 7.05 -0.43 2.56
C GLU A 123 7.35 1.04 2.90
N HIS A 124 6.45 1.67 3.65
CA HIS A 124 6.61 3.02 4.19
C HIS A 124 6.94 4.09 3.15
N PRO A 125 6.16 4.22 2.05
CA PRO A 125 6.42 5.22 1.03
C PRO A 125 6.20 6.64 1.57
N LYS A 126 7.07 7.58 1.20
CA LYS A 126 6.81 9.01 1.33
C LYS A 126 5.61 9.38 0.47
N ARG A 127 4.78 10.30 0.95
CA ARG A 127 3.52 10.72 0.33
C ARG A 127 3.65 12.09 -0.32
N ILE A 128 2.73 12.42 -1.22
CA ILE A 128 2.63 13.77 -1.77
C ILE A 128 2.46 14.78 -0.64
N GLY A 129 3.27 15.84 -0.65
CA GLY A 129 3.35 16.87 0.38
C GLY A 129 4.38 16.62 1.47
N ASP A 130 4.97 15.43 1.56
CA ASP A 130 6.03 15.16 2.54
C ASP A 130 7.29 15.92 2.17
N ARG A 131 7.93 16.51 3.20
CA ARG A 131 9.29 17.04 3.10
C ARG A 131 10.29 15.91 3.21
N ILE A 132 11.35 15.97 2.42
CA ILE A 132 12.41 14.97 2.43
C ILE A 132 13.78 15.65 2.25
N GLU A 133 14.79 15.13 2.94
CA GLU A 133 16.19 15.54 2.75
C GLU A 133 16.90 14.58 1.78
N LYS A 134 17.97 15.08 1.12
CA LYS A 134 18.78 14.23 0.24
C LYS A 134 19.36 13.04 1.03
N GLY A 135 19.17 11.82 0.53
CA GLY A 135 19.61 10.58 1.17
C GLY A 135 18.62 10.02 2.19
N GLU A 136 17.57 10.75 2.57
CA GLU A 136 16.50 10.24 3.42
C GLU A 136 15.70 9.17 2.67
N PRO A 137 15.16 8.13 3.35
CA PRO A 137 14.39 7.09 2.69
C PRO A 137 13.13 7.60 1.99
N LEU A 138 12.99 7.33 0.68
CA LEU A 138 11.72 7.44 -0.04
C LEU A 138 10.75 6.33 0.37
N MET A 139 11.29 5.12 0.53
CA MET A 139 10.59 3.91 1.01
C MET A 139 11.62 2.85 1.39
N MET A 140 11.17 1.81 2.07
CA MET A 140 11.96 0.61 2.35
C MET A 140 11.74 -0.42 1.24
N MET A 141 12.81 -1.01 0.72
CA MET A 141 12.79 -2.05 -0.31
C MET A 141 13.17 -3.40 0.27
N HIS A 142 12.34 -4.41 0.02
CA HIS A 142 12.58 -5.83 0.33
C HIS A 142 12.95 -6.56 -0.95
N TYR A 143 14.11 -7.24 -0.98
CA TYR A 143 14.65 -7.84 -2.21
C TYR A 143 15.44 -9.11 -1.94
N ASN A 144 15.61 -9.93 -2.99
CA ASN A 144 16.41 -11.15 -2.95
C ASN A 144 17.67 -11.08 -3.84
N ASP A 145 17.64 -10.25 -4.89
CA ASP A 145 18.74 -10.10 -5.85
C ASP A 145 19.21 -8.66 -5.91
N ALA A 146 20.54 -8.46 -5.84
CA ALA A 146 21.13 -7.12 -5.80
C ALA A 146 21.02 -6.38 -7.15
N GLY A 147 21.05 -7.10 -8.28
CA GLY A 147 20.88 -6.51 -9.62
C GLY A 147 19.47 -5.99 -9.82
N HIS A 148 18.46 -6.81 -9.48
CA HIS A 148 17.06 -6.41 -9.49
C HIS A 148 16.79 -5.23 -8.54
N ALA A 149 17.41 -5.23 -7.34
CA ALA A 149 17.29 -4.13 -6.39
C ALA A 149 17.85 -2.81 -6.94
N ALA A 150 18.99 -2.85 -7.66
CA ALA A 150 19.58 -1.65 -8.25
C ALA A 150 18.72 -1.07 -9.41
N GLU A 151 18.08 -1.95 -10.19
CA GLU A 151 17.12 -1.53 -11.23
C GLU A 151 15.89 -0.89 -10.61
N ALA A 152 15.26 -1.54 -9.62
CA ALA A 152 14.07 -1.07 -8.94
C ALA A 152 14.31 0.27 -8.20
N GLU A 153 15.48 0.44 -7.55
CA GLU A 153 15.86 1.70 -6.91
C GLU A 153 15.86 2.87 -7.89
N ARG A 154 16.48 2.70 -9.09
CA ARG A 154 16.49 3.73 -10.13
C ARG A 154 15.08 4.07 -10.61
N MET A 155 14.22 3.06 -10.78
CA MET A 155 12.82 3.26 -11.18
C MET A 155 12.04 4.05 -10.13
N VAL A 156 12.15 3.67 -8.86
CA VAL A 156 11.51 4.38 -7.75
C VAL A 156 12.00 5.81 -7.66
N GLN A 157 13.31 6.06 -7.72
CA GLN A 157 13.86 7.42 -7.66
C GLN A 157 13.38 8.29 -8.83
N ALA A 158 13.18 7.72 -10.01
CA ALA A 158 12.66 8.42 -11.18
C ALA A 158 11.14 8.70 -11.07
N ALA A 159 10.40 7.83 -10.37
CA ALA A 159 8.95 7.96 -10.19
C ALA A 159 8.55 9.09 -9.22
N TYR A 160 9.48 9.59 -8.39
CA TYR A 160 9.23 10.67 -7.44
C TYR A 160 9.60 12.03 -8.02
N ASP A 161 8.61 12.91 -8.20
CA ASP A 161 8.84 14.33 -8.50
C ASP A 161 9.06 15.09 -7.18
N ILE A 162 10.32 15.48 -6.92
CA ILE A 162 10.73 16.20 -5.72
C ILE A 162 11.16 17.61 -6.12
N ARG A 163 10.51 18.64 -5.54
CA ARG A 163 10.79 20.07 -5.81
C ARG A 163 11.07 20.83 -4.52
N PRO A 164 11.79 21.97 -4.59
CA PRO A 164 12.07 22.81 -3.43
C PRO A 164 10.82 23.38 -2.77
N GLU A 165 9.80 23.72 -3.58
CA GLU A 165 8.57 24.36 -3.14
C GLU A 165 7.69 23.38 -2.38
N SER A 166 6.94 23.86 -1.38
CA SER A 166 5.93 23.06 -0.69
C SER A 166 4.69 22.85 -1.56
N VAL A 167 4.01 21.71 -1.38
CA VAL A 167 2.74 21.45 -2.05
C VAL A 167 1.63 22.25 -1.37
N ALA A 168 0.84 22.99 -2.13
CA ALA A 168 -0.21 23.86 -1.61
C ALA A 168 -1.34 23.10 -0.90
N ALA A 169 -1.70 21.91 -1.41
CA ALA A 169 -2.69 21.02 -0.79
C ALA A 169 -2.39 19.58 -1.16
N LYS A 170 -2.66 18.66 -0.23
CA LYS A 170 -2.64 17.22 -0.54
C LYS A 170 -3.81 16.89 -1.49
N PRO A 171 -3.62 15.96 -2.45
CA PRO A 171 -4.70 15.54 -3.32
C PRO A 171 -5.84 14.91 -2.51
N GLN A 172 -7.08 15.23 -2.89
CA GLN A 172 -8.25 14.56 -2.34
C GLN A 172 -8.33 13.14 -2.90
N LEU A 173 -8.48 12.14 -2.03
CA LEU A 173 -8.48 10.72 -2.45
C LEU A 173 -9.81 10.33 -3.10
N ILE A 174 -10.92 10.89 -2.62
CA ILE A 174 -12.26 10.66 -3.18
C ILE A 174 -12.71 11.98 -3.80
N THR A 175 -12.72 12.05 -5.11
CA THR A 175 -13.02 13.27 -5.86
C THR A 175 -14.52 13.44 -6.13
N GLU A 176 -15.24 12.33 -6.35
CA GLU A 176 -16.65 12.36 -6.72
C GLU A 176 -17.34 11.04 -6.34
N ARG A 177 -18.62 11.12 -6.03
CA ARG A 177 -19.55 10.00 -5.93
C ARG A 177 -20.57 10.08 -7.06
N ILE A 178 -20.56 9.10 -7.95
CA ILE A 178 -21.53 8.97 -9.03
C ILE A 178 -22.67 8.09 -8.54
N ALA A 179 -23.87 8.65 -8.40
CA ALA A 179 -25.09 7.98 -7.94
C ALA A 179 -25.97 7.53 -9.12
#